data_7401eb190fea15f511c52211bfddf36e
#
_entry.id   7401eb190fea15f511c52211bfddf36e
#
_cell.length_a   1.000
_cell.length_b   1.000
_cell.length_c   1.000
_cell.angle_alpha   90.00
_cell.angle_beta   90.00
_cell.angle_gamma   90.00
#
_symmetry.space_group_name_H-M   'P 1'
#
loop_
_entity.id
_entity.type
_entity.pdbx_description
1 polymer ?
#
loop_
_entity_poly.entity_id
_entity_poly.type
_entity_poly.pdbx_seq_one_letter_code
_entity_poly.pdbx_strand_id
1 'polypeptide(L)'
;STQNRKWQVLAAILCLSGSLLLAACGSDSAGDETSPPPDYAKKLAGSPPPLAAIHDQANELLDGGLDAFNQRITDVKGFPAVVNVWASWCGPCRAEFPHFQDASANLGRKVAFLGVDSFDDADAAKTFLETHPLSYPSYSDPDEEITDDLEANFGLPATAFFNEKGERTYTKSGPYTSTADLEADIQTYAVEGKTG
;
A
#
# COMPACT_ATOMS: atom_id res chain seq x y z
N SER A 1 -1.64 -81.91 -32.15
CA SER A 1 -0.33 -82.51 -32.23
C SER A 1 0.70 -81.49 -31.84
N THR A 2 1.18 -81.73 -30.69
CA THR A 2 2.63 -82.01 -30.40
C THR A 2 3.53 -80.75 -30.47
N GLN A 3 3.92 -80.44 -29.39
CA GLN A 3 5.12 -80.69 -28.60
C GLN A 3 6.12 -79.53 -28.59
N ASN A 4 6.34 -79.12 -27.36
CA ASN A 4 7.64 -79.21 -26.67
C ASN A 4 8.73 -78.26 -27.20
N ARG A 5 9.47 -77.58 -26.47
CA ARG A 5 10.23 -77.89 -25.24
C ARG A 5 10.94 -76.65 -24.77
N LYS A 6 10.82 -76.40 -23.49
CA LYS A 6 11.92 -76.05 -22.57
C LYS A 6 13.23 -75.61 -23.21
N TRP A 7 13.74 -74.49 -22.75
CA TRP A 7 15.04 -74.50 -22.02
C TRP A 7 15.22 -73.21 -21.25
N GLN A 8 15.45 -73.40 -20.02
CA GLN A 8 15.96 -72.46 -19.06
C GLN A 8 17.33 -71.96 -19.51
N VAL A 9 17.74 -70.81 -19.06
CA VAL A 9 18.88 -70.60 -18.17
C VAL A 9 19.17 -69.08 -18.03
N LEU A 10 19.04 -68.61 -16.79
CA LEU A 10 19.94 -67.77 -15.99
C LEU A 10 20.45 -66.43 -16.51
N ALA A 11 20.06 -65.42 -15.71
CA ALA A 11 20.88 -64.45 -15.03
C ALA A 11 21.51 -63.34 -15.86
N ALA A 12 21.03 -62.13 -15.59
CA ALA A 12 21.91 -61.08 -15.08
C ALA A 12 21.06 -59.93 -14.56
N ILE A 13 21.21 -59.74 -13.30
CA ILE A 13 20.73 -58.55 -12.53
C ILE A 13 21.47 -57.33 -13.08
N LEU A 14 20.74 -56.33 -13.56
CA LEU A 14 21.26 -54.98 -13.57
C LEU A 14 20.15 -54.02 -13.08
N CYS A 15 20.33 -53.63 -11.83
CA CYS A 15 19.62 -52.51 -11.23
C CYS A 15 19.89 -51.26 -12.04
N LEU A 16 18.90 -50.72 -12.73
CA LEU A 16 18.88 -49.33 -13.12
C LEU A 16 17.73 -48.65 -12.35
N SER A 17 18.14 -47.99 -11.30
CA SER A 17 17.35 -47.03 -10.53
C SER A 17 16.90 -45.90 -11.46
N GLY A 18 15.72 -46.04 -12.05
CA GLY A 18 15.03 -44.96 -12.74
C GLY A 18 14.43 -44.03 -11.70
N SER A 19 15.10 -42.91 -11.45
CA SER A 19 14.55 -41.81 -10.67
C SER A 19 13.34 -41.21 -11.40
N LEU A 20 12.16 -41.51 -10.89
CA LEU A 20 10.91 -40.86 -11.29
C LEU A 20 10.96 -39.44 -10.77
N LEU A 21 11.34 -38.48 -11.62
CA LEU A 21 11.14 -37.05 -11.38
C LEU A 21 9.62 -36.79 -11.45
N LEU A 22 8.96 -36.77 -10.29
CA LEU A 22 7.67 -36.13 -10.18
C LEU A 22 7.87 -34.62 -10.42
N ALA A 23 7.56 -34.18 -11.62
CA ALA A 23 7.31 -32.78 -11.87
C ALA A 23 6.05 -32.39 -11.07
N ALA A 24 6.24 -31.86 -9.88
CA ALA A 24 5.19 -31.14 -9.17
C ALA A 24 4.88 -29.89 -10.00
N CYS A 25 3.80 -29.93 -10.79
CA CYS A 25 3.15 -28.72 -11.26
C CYS A 25 2.66 -28.00 -10.02
N GLY A 26 3.43 -27.03 -9.54
CA GLY A 26 2.96 -26.02 -8.63
C GLY A 26 1.86 -25.27 -9.36
N SER A 27 0.62 -25.49 -8.94
CA SER A 27 -0.46 -24.56 -9.24
C SER A 27 -0.10 -23.26 -8.55
N ASP A 28 0.38 -22.28 -9.30
CA ASP A 28 0.40 -20.89 -8.87
C ASP A 28 -1.07 -20.46 -8.69
N SER A 29 -1.61 -20.78 -7.52
CA SER A 29 -2.71 -20.03 -7.00
C SER A 29 -2.15 -18.64 -6.74
N ALA A 30 -2.47 -17.68 -7.59
CA ALA A 30 -2.37 -16.27 -7.27
C ALA A 30 -3.32 -15.98 -6.11
N GLY A 31 -2.94 -16.42 -4.91
CA GLY A 31 -3.47 -15.96 -3.65
C GLY A 31 -2.86 -14.59 -3.43
N ASP A 32 -3.70 -13.67 -3.08
CA ASP A 32 -3.39 -12.36 -2.53
C ASP A 32 -2.47 -12.55 -1.30
N GLU A 33 -1.19 -12.77 -1.55
CA GLU A 33 -0.15 -12.76 -0.53
C GLU A 33 0.20 -11.29 -0.26
N THR A 34 -0.66 -10.61 0.51
CA THR A 34 -0.29 -9.34 1.11
C THR A 34 0.93 -9.59 1.98
N SER A 35 2.08 -9.09 1.53
CA SER A 35 3.28 -9.07 2.38
C SER A 35 2.92 -8.44 3.71
N PRO A 36 3.46 -8.93 4.84
CA PRO A 36 3.19 -8.31 6.13
C PRO A 36 3.59 -6.83 6.07
N PRO A 37 2.84 -5.95 6.76
CA PRO A 37 3.14 -4.53 6.77
C PRO A 37 4.56 -4.29 7.30
N PRO A 38 5.24 -3.20 6.86
CA PRO A 38 6.57 -2.86 7.32
C PRO A 38 6.65 -2.69 8.84
N ASP A 39 7.82 -2.94 9.44
CA ASP A 39 8.11 -2.59 10.83
C ASP A 39 8.25 -1.05 10.96
N TYR A 40 7.11 -0.38 11.10
CA TYR A 40 7.03 1.08 11.20
C TYR A 40 7.80 1.62 12.40
N ALA A 41 7.75 0.95 13.55
CA ALA A 41 8.45 1.40 14.75
C ALA A 41 9.95 1.51 14.51
N LYS A 42 10.53 0.53 13.82
CA LYS A 42 11.95 0.55 13.45
C LYS A 42 12.25 1.55 12.34
N LYS A 43 11.42 1.60 11.30
CA LYS A 43 11.65 2.44 10.11
C LYS A 43 11.55 3.93 10.42
N LEU A 44 10.61 4.31 11.29
CA LEU A 44 10.26 5.70 11.59
C LEU A 44 10.89 6.22 12.89
N ALA A 45 11.68 5.40 13.57
CA ALA A 45 12.40 5.81 14.78
C ALA A 45 13.26 7.07 14.53
N GLY A 46 13.12 8.06 15.43
CA GLY A 46 13.85 9.33 15.36
C GLY A 46 13.33 10.28 14.27
N SER A 47 12.07 10.17 13.87
CA SER A 47 11.39 11.17 13.05
C SER A 47 11.42 12.54 13.71
N PRO A 48 11.49 13.65 12.94
CA PRO A 48 11.31 15.00 13.46
C PRO A 48 9.96 15.16 14.18
N PRO A 49 9.84 16.02 15.21
CA PRO A 49 8.64 16.10 16.03
C PRO A 49 7.31 16.26 15.26
N PRO A 50 7.18 17.09 14.19
CA PRO A 50 5.93 17.16 13.44
C PRO A 50 5.54 15.85 12.75
N LEU A 51 6.52 15.09 12.24
CA LEU A 51 6.29 13.80 11.61
C LEU A 51 6.07 12.70 12.65
N ALA A 52 6.77 12.76 13.80
CA ALA A 52 6.55 11.83 14.90
C ALA A 52 5.09 11.92 15.42
N ALA A 53 4.53 13.14 15.50
CA ALA A 53 3.13 13.34 15.90
C ALA A 53 2.11 12.71 14.92
N ILE A 54 2.48 12.56 13.62
CA ILE A 54 1.69 11.78 12.65
C ILE A 54 1.79 10.29 12.98
N HIS A 55 3.00 9.80 13.23
CA HIS A 55 3.24 8.37 13.51
C HIS A 55 2.61 7.93 14.83
N ASP A 56 2.51 8.84 15.81
CA ASP A 56 1.83 8.58 17.09
C ASP A 56 0.33 8.31 16.92
N GLN A 57 -0.27 8.77 15.82
CA GLN A 57 -1.66 8.53 15.40
C GLN A 57 -1.76 7.50 14.25
N ALA A 58 -0.74 6.67 14.08
CA ALA A 58 -0.71 5.65 13.04
C ALA A 58 -1.99 4.81 13.05
N ASN A 59 -2.56 4.60 11.87
CA ASN A 59 -3.75 3.78 11.64
C ASN A 59 -5.04 4.27 12.32
N GLU A 60 -5.08 5.50 12.86
CA GLU A 60 -6.30 6.09 13.42
C GLU A 60 -7.18 6.66 12.31
N LEU A 61 -8.49 6.55 12.49
CA LEU A 61 -9.49 7.29 11.72
C LEU A 61 -9.92 8.50 12.57
N LEU A 62 -9.53 9.70 12.13
CA LEU A 62 -9.71 10.95 12.84
C LEU A 62 -10.97 11.66 12.35
N ASP A 63 -11.69 12.26 13.30
CA ASP A 63 -12.77 13.17 13.03
C ASP A 63 -12.27 14.62 12.92
N GLY A 64 -13.16 15.56 12.60
CA GLY A 64 -12.90 17.02 12.62
C GLY A 64 -12.96 17.68 11.26
N GLY A 65 -13.18 16.90 10.20
CA GLY A 65 -13.45 17.40 8.85
C GLY A 65 -12.35 18.28 8.28
N LEU A 66 -12.73 19.16 7.36
CA LEU A 66 -11.81 20.02 6.60
C LEU A 66 -10.95 20.95 7.49
N ASP A 67 -11.51 21.48 8.58
CA ASP A 67 -10.77 22.38 9.47
C ASP A 67 -9.60 21.65 10.16
N ALA A 68 -9.85 20.44 10.69
CA ALA A 68 -8.82 19.64 11.34
C ALA A 68 -7.76 19.15 10.34
N PHE A 69 -8.16 18.78 9.13
CA PHE A 69 -7.25 18.43 8.04
C PHE A 69 -6.34 19.61 7.66
N ASN A 70 -6.91 20.80 7.43
CA ASN A 70 -6.15 22.00 7.08
C ASN A 70 -5.21 22.45 8.21
N GLN A 71 -5.60 22.28 9.47
CA GLN A 71 -4.71 22.50 10.61
C GLN A 71 -3.52 21.53 10.56
N ARG A 72 -3.76 20.24 10.25
CA ARG A 72 -2.67 19.25 10.12
C ARG A 72 -1.69 19.61 9.01
N ILE A 73 -2.17 20.03 7.85
CA ILE A 73 -1.27 20.51 6.77
C ILE A 73 -0.44 21.70 7.24
N THR A 74 -1.03 22.57 8.08
CA THR A 74 -0.31 23.71 8.67
C THR A 74 0.75 23.25 9.68
N ASP A 75 0.44 22.27 10.53
CA ASP A 75 1.34 21.76 11.57
C ASP A 75 2.57 21.05 11.02
N VAL A 76 2.47 20.50 9.80
CA VAL A 76 3.58 19.82 9.12
C VAL A 76 4.37 20.72 8.17
N LYS A 77 4.11 22.04 8.10
CA LYS A 77 4.91 22.97 7.30
C LYS A 77 6.40 22.85 7.64
N GLY A 78 7.22 22.90 6.62
CA GLY A 78 8.64 22.56 6.67
C GLY A 78 8.95 21.16 6.17
N PHE A 79 7.91 20.35 5.95
CA PHE A 79 7.99 19.02 5.33
C PHE A 79 7.00 18.95 4.17
N PRO A 80 7.39 18.29 3.05
CA PRO A 80 6.44 17.94 2.01
C PRO A 80 5.39 16.96 2.56
N ALA A 81 4.18 16.96 1.98
CA ALA A 81 3.13 16.05 2.40
C ALA A 81 2.47 15.34 1.21
N VAL A 82 1.96 14.14 1.48
CA VAL A 82 1.24 13.28 0.55
C VAL A 82 -0.06 12.83 1.20
N VAL A 83 -1.17 13.01 0.51
CA VAL A 83 -2.50 12.66 0.98
C VAL A 83 -3.12 11.64 0.04
N ASN A 84 -3.39 10.44 0.55
CA ASN A 84 -4.12 9.39 -0.17
C ASN A 84 -5.62 9.50 0.13
N VAL A 85 -6.42 9.70 -0.91
CA VAL A 85 -7.90 9.72 -0.82
C VAL A 85 -8.42 8.35 -1.22
N TRP A 86 -9.09 7.68 -0.30
CA TRP A 86 -9.47 6.28 -0.40
C TRP A 86 -10.84 5.99 0.21
N ALA A 87 -11.36 4.78 0.02
CA ALA A 87 -12.50 4.24 0.74
C ALA A 87 -12.36 2.71 0.89
N SER A 88 -12.93 2.14 1.94
CA SER A 88 -12.86 0.69 2.21
C SER A 88 -13.53 -0.17 1.12
N TRP A 89 -14.56 0.34 0.49
CA TRP A 89 -15.30 -0.31 -0.60
C TRP A 89 -14.63 -0.17 -1.98
N CYS A 90 -13.63 0.72 -2.11
CA CYS A 90 -12.96 1.02 -3.37
C CYS A 90 -11.91 -0.05 -3.72
N GLY A 91 -12.19 -0.91 -4.68
CA GLY A 91 -11.27 -1.98 -5.11
C GLY A 91 -9.88 -1.51 -5.51
N PRO A 92 -9.74 -0.51 -6.42
CA PRO A 92 -8.44 0.04 -6.81
C PRO A 92 -7.68 0.70 -5.64
N CYS A 93 -8.39 1.34 -4.69
CA CYS A 93 -7.77 1.90 -3.49
C CYS A 93 -7.12 0.81 -2.64
N ARG A 94 -7.84 -0.31 -2.43
CA ARG A 94 -7.32 -1.47 -1.69
C ARG A 94 -6.08 -2.07 -2.34
N ALA A 95 -6.03 -2.10 -3.66
CA ALA A 95 -4.89 -2.62 -4.42
C ALA A 95 -3.62 -1.75 -4.28
N GLU A 96 -3.75 -0.43 -4.09
CA GLU A 96 -2.59 0.46 -3.93
C GLU A 96 -2.08 0.59 -2.48
N PHE A 97 -2.87 0.16 -1.48
CA PHE A 97 -2.48 0.30 -0.06
C PHE A 97 -1.08 -0.25 0.27
N PRO A 98 -0.63 -1.42 -0.25
CA PRO A 98 0.73 -1.90 -0.02
C PRO A 98 1.80 -0.90 -0.48
N HIS A 99 1.55 -0.15 -1.57
CA HIS A 99 2.50 0.86 -2.05
C HIS A 99 2.60 2.05 -1.11
N PHE A 100 1.48 2.49 -0.51
CA PHE A 100 1.49 3.52 0.53
C PHE A 100 2.11 3.03 1.84
N GLN A 101 1.90 1.77 2.22
CA GLN A 101 2.57 1.15 3.37
C GLN A 101 4.10 1.21 3.21
N ASP A 102 4.61 0.77 2.06
CA ASP A 102 6.04 0.78 1.78
C ASP A 102 6.61 2.20 1.66
N ALA A 103 5.97 3.07 0.88
CA ALA A 103 6.44 4.44 0.68
C ALA A 103 6.47 5.22 2.00
N SER A 104 5.43 5.09 2.84
CA SER A 104 5.40 5.76 4.15
C SER A 104 6.46 5.22 5.12
N ALA A 105 6.76 3.92 5.07
CA ALA A 105 7.85 3.33 5.83
C ALA A 105 9.24 3.81 5.35
N ASN A 106 9.41 4.03 4.05
CA ASN A 106 10.67 4.46 3.45
C ASN A 106 10.91 5.97 3.61
N LEU A 107 9.88 6.78 3.43
CA LEU A 107 9.97 8.24 3.33
C LEU A 107 9.40 9.00 4.53
N GLY A 108 8.66 8.35 5.44
CA GLY A 108 7.90 9.00 6.52
C GLY A 108 8.74 9.78 7.53
N ARG A 109 10.06 9.66 7.53
CA ARG A 109 10.97 10.52 8.30
C ARG A 109 11.27 11.87 7.63
N LYS A 110 10.82 12.07 6.39
CA LYS A 110 11.08 13.27 5.57
C LYS A 110 9.83 13.84 4.93
N VAL A 111 8.78 13.03 4.78
CA VAL A 111 7.52 13.33 4.11
C VAL A 111 6.38 13.01 5.07
N ALA A 112 5.46 13.93 5.25
CA ALA A 112 4.21 13.69 5.97
C ALA A 112 3.26 12.85 5.09
N PHE A 113 2.76 11.74 5.62
CA PHE A 113 1.72 10.95 4.96
C PHE A 113 0.40 11.12 5.73
N LEU A 114 -0.69 11.30 5.01
CA LEU A 114 -2.05 11.38 5.55
C LEU A 114 -3.00 10.59 4.66
N GLY A 115 -4.10 10.11 5.22
CA GLY A 115 -5.22 9.54 4.49
C GLY A 115 -6.45 10.42 4.58
N VAL A 116 -7.35 10.27 3.62
CA VAL A 116 -8.72 10.77 3.65
C VAL A 116 -9.63 9.62 3.26
N ASP A 117 -10.49 9.23 4.18
CA ASP A 117 -11.50 8.18 3.98
C ASP A 117 -12.78 8.86 3.49
N SER A 118 -12.97 8.85 2.16
CA SER A 118 -13.95 9.63 1.46
C SER A 118 -15.21 8.83 1.15
N PHE A 119 -16.37 9.38 1.50
CA PHE A 119 -17.68 8.80 1.22
C PHE A 119 -17.78 7.34 1.66
N ASP A 120 -17.40 7.06 2.89
CA ASP A 120 -17.36 5.71 3.46
C ASP A 120 -18.10 5.64 4.79
N ASP A 121 -18.38 4.40 5.22
CA ASP A 121 -18.86 4.11 6.56
C ASP A 121 -17.67 3.97 7.52
N ALA A 122 -17.67 4.74 8.60
CA ALA A 122 -16.55 4.79 9.54
C ALA A 122 -16.20 3.44 10.18
N ASP A 123 -17.18 2.57 10.41
CA ASP A 123 -16.93 1.24 10.99
C ASP A 123 -16.33 0.30 9.93
N ALA A 124 -16.77 0.42 8.66
CA ALA A 124 -16.16 -0.30 7.54
C ALA A 124 -14.71 0.15 7.30
N ALA A 125 -14.45 1.45 7.32
CA ALA A 125 -13.11 2.02 7.21
C ALA A 125 -12.18 1.53 8.33
N LYS A 126 -12.62 1.56 9.60
CA LYS A 126 -11.84 1.04 10.74
C LYS A 126 -11.53 -0.44 10.57
N THR A 127 -12.53 -1.26 10.21
CA THR A 127 -12.35 -2.69 9.95
C THR A 127 -11.32 -2.95 8.84
N PHE A 128 -11.34 -2.13 7.79
CA PHE A 128 -10.36 -2.22 6.72
C PHE A 128 -8.95 -1.88 7.21
N LEU A 129 -8.78 -0.80 7.98
CA LEU A 129 -7.51 -0.38 8.55
C LEU A 129 -6.92 -1.41 9.53
N GLU A 130 -7.75 -2.18 10.27
CA GLU A 130 -7.27 -3.27 11.13
C GLU A 130 -6.48 -4.34 10.36
N THR A 131 -6.86 -4.58 9.11
CA THR A 131 -6.22 -5.59 8.24
C THR A 131 -5.18 -4.99 7.29
N HIS A 132 -5.20 -3.67 7.09
CA HIS A 132 -4.30 -2.93 6.20
C HIS A 132 -3.68 -1.74 6.94
N PRO A 133 -2.89 -1.97 8.00
CA PRO A 133 -2.42 -0.90 8.87
C PRO A 133 -1.49 0.08 8.15
N LEU A 134 -1.70 1.37 8.39
CA LEU A 134 -0.89 2.48 7.88
C LEU A 134 -0.02 3.06 8.99
N SER A 135 1.11 3.68 8.63
CA SER A 135 1.99 4.39 9.57
C SER A 135 1.53 5.82 9.88
N TYR A 136 0.33 6.20 9.42
CA TYR A 136 -0.24 7.54 9.49
C TYR A 136 -1.76 7.46 9.67
N PRO A 137 -2.41 8.54 10.16
CA PRO A 137 -3.86 8.59 10.31
C PRO A 137 -4.57 8.88 8.99
N SER A 138 -5.85 8.53 8.94
CA SER A 138 -6.80 8.99 7.93
C SER A 138 -7.86 9.91 8.56
N TYR A 139 -8.32 10.91 7.82
CA TYR A 139 -9.44 11.76 8.21
C TYR A 139 -10.72 11.20 7.61
N SER A 140 -11.76 11.08 8.43
CA SER A 140 -13.11 10.72 7.98
C SER A 140 -13.73 11.89 7.21
N ASP A 141 -14.18 11.62 5.99
CA ASP A 141 -14.73 12.64 5.06
C ASP A 141 -16.02 12.11 4.39
N PRO A 142 -17.07 11.84 5.19
CA PRO A 142 -18.31 11.26 4.68
C PRO A 142 -19.07 12.17 3.72
N ASP A 143 -18.87 13.49 3.85
CA ASP A 143 -19.52 14.52 3.05
C ASP A 143 -18.61 15.06 1.92
N GLU A 144 -17.43 14.47 1.72
CA GLU A 144 -16.46 14.78 0.66
C GLU A 144 -15.92 16.22 0.68
N GLU A 145 -15.98 16.93 1.82
CA GLU A 145 -15.51 18.31 1.93
C GLU A 145 -13.98 18.41 1.77
N ILE A 146 -13.21 17.47 2.35
CA ILE A 146 -11.76 17.39 2.18
C ILE A 146 -11.43 16.96 0.74
N THR A 147 -12.15 15.97 0.23
CA THR A 147 -12.00 15.44 -1.12
C THR A 147 -12.19 16.53 -2.17
N ASP A 148 -13.21 17.39 -2.00
CA ASP A 148 -13.48 18.52 -2.87
C ASP A 148 -12.38 19.59 -2.79
N ASP A 149 -11.92 19.94 -1.57
CA ASP A 149 -10.81 20.90 -1.35
C ASP A 149 -9.51 20.42 -1.99
N LEU A 150 -9.27 19.10 -1.99
CA LEU A 150 -8.13 18.49 -2.64
C LEU A 150 -8.26 18.38 -4.18
N GLU A 151 -9.38 18.81 -4.76
CA GLU A 151 -9.71 18.60 -6.18
C GLU A 151 -9.60 17.12 -6.59
N ALA A 152 -10.02 16.21 -5.69
CA ALA A 152 -9.93 14.76 -5.85
C ALA A 152 -11.26 14.11 -6.27
N ASN A 153 -12.25 14.90 -6.66
CA ASN A 153 -13.64 14.49 -6.96
C ASN A 153 -13.84 13.84 -8.35
N PHE A 154 -12.77 13.45 -9.04
CA PHE A 154 -12.85 12.72 -10.31
C PHE A 154 -12.97 11.19 -10.14
N GLY A 155 -13.08 10.73 -8.90
CA GLY A 155 -13.18 9.32 -8.53
C GLY A 155 -11.99 8.82 -7.72
N LEU A 156 -12.20 7.73 -6.99
CA LEU A 156 -11.23 7.11 -6.11
C LEU A 156 -10.43 5.99 -6.82
N PRO A 157 -9.17 5.83 -6.43
CA PRO A 157 -8.38 6.64 -5.51
C PRO A 157 -7.86 7.92 -6.15
N ALA A 158 -7.44 8.86 -5.30
CA ALA A 158 -6.69 10.03 -5.71
C ALA A 158 -5.54 10.29 -4.74
N THR A 159 -4.50 11.00 -5.20
CA THR A 159 -3.35 11.37 -4.36
C THR A 159 -3.03 12.84 -4.53
N ALA A 160 -3.10 13.61 -3.45
CA ALA A 160 -2.72 15.01 -3.45
C ALA A 160 -1.31 15.20 -2.87
N PHE A 161 -0.54 16.12 -3.45
CA PHE A 161 0.84 16.41 -3.07
C PHE A 161 0.95 17.85 -2.61
N PHE A 162 1.66 18.06 -1.51
CA PHE A 162 1.92 19.37 -0.93
C PHE A 162 3.43 19.58 -0.78
N ASN A 163 3.90 20.77 -1.15
CA ASN A 163 5.29 21.16 -0.92
C ASN A 163 5.53 21.50 0.58
N GLU A 164 6.78 21.78 0.94
CA GLU A 164 7.18 22.14 2.30
C GLU A 164 6.51 23.41 2.86
N LYS A 165 5.91 24.25 1.98
CA LYS A 165 5.15 25.43 2.40
C LYS A 165 3.70 25.12 2.74
N GLY A 166 3.26 23.87 2.51
CA GLY A 166 1.87 23.45 2.64
C GLY A 166 0.98 23.91 1.47
N GLU A 167 1.57 24.19 0.31
CA GLU A 167 0.88 24.51 -0.92
C GLU A 167 0.65 23.23 -1.72
N ARG A 168 -0.60 22.96 -2.13
CA ARG A 168 -0.90 21.81 -2.99
C ARG A 168 -0.32 22.07 -4.39
N THR A 169 0.48 21.14 -4.87
CA THR A 169 1.21 21.24 -6.13
C THR A 169 0.57 20.43 -7.25
N TYR A 170 -0.04 19.29 -6.88
CA TYR A 170 -0.69 18.40 -7.82
C TYR A 170 -1.69 17.48 -7.13
N THR A 171 -2.74 17.08 -7.84
CA THR A 171 -3.65 15.99 -7.45
C THR A 171 -3.74 15.01 -8.61
N LYS A 172 -3.27 13.78 -8.36
CA LYS A 172 -3.32 12.67 -9.32
C LYS A 172 -4.60 11.87 -9.12
N SER A 173 -5.31 11.59 -10.20
CA SER A 173 -6.42 10.62 -10.21
C SER A 173 -5.93 9.22 -10.59
N GLY A 174 -6.56 8.21 -10.00
CA GLY A 174 -6.31 6.80 -10.26
C GLY A 174 -5.17 6.19 -9.44
N PRO A 175 -5.14 4.85 -9.37
CA PRO A 175 -4.26 4.13 -8.47
C PRO A 175 -2.79 4.15 -8.89
N TYR A 176 -1.91 3.91 -7.91
CA TYR A 176 -0.54 3.48 -8.14
C TYR A 176 -0.49 1.96 -8.29
N THR A 177 0.34 1.50 -9.21
CA THR A 177 0.60 0.08 -9.47
C THR A 177 1.99 -0.36 -9.00
N SER A 178 2.80 0.57 -8.50
CA SER A 178 4.08 0.27 -7.86
C SER A 178 4.46 1.33 -6.83
N THR A 179 5.22 0.92 -5.82
CA THR A 179 5.82 1.83 -4.83
C THR A 179 6.80 2.80 -5.49
N ALA A 180 7.53 2.35 -6.51
CA ALA A 180 8.50 3.18 -7.21
C ALA A 180 7.85 4.36 -7.94
N ASP A 181 6.69 4.15 -8.58
CA ASP A 181 5.97 5.24 -9.26
C ASP A 181 5.41 6.25 -8.25
N LEU A 182 4.87 5.77 -7.11
CA LEU A 182 4.43 6.65 -6.03
C LEU A 182 5.61 7.48 -5.48
N GLU A 183 6.75 6.86 -5.18
CA GLU A 183 7.92 7.56 -4.66
C GLU A 183 8.49 8.56 -5.68
N ALA A 184 8.44 8.27 -6.98
CA ALA A 184 8.85 9.20 -8.04
C ALA A 184 7.94 10.43 -8.11
N ASP A 185 6.63 10.25 -8.00
CA ASP A 185 5.67 11.36 -7.95
C ASP A 185 5.81 12.17 -6.66
N ILE A 186 6.05 11.53 -5.51
CA ILE A 186 6.37 12.22 -4.25
C ILE A 186 7.61 13.11 -4.43
N GLN A 187 8.68 12.59 -5.02
CA GLN A 187 9.88 13.36 -5.29
C GLN A 187 9.59 14.57 -6.19
N THR A 188 8.83 14.35 -7.26
CA THR A 188 8.53 15.37 -8.27
C THR A 188 7.61 16.46 -7.73
N TYR A 189 6.48 16.07 -7.16
CA TYR A 189 5.42 17.01 -6.82
C TYR A 189 5.52 17.53 -5.37
N ALA A 190 5.83 16.66 -4.41
CA ALA A 190 5.91 17.10 -3.02
C ALA A 190 7.28 17.68 -2.66
N VAL A 191 8.38 16.99 -2.98
CA VAL A 191 9.72 17.42 -2.57
C VAL A 191 10.27 18.54 -3.46
N GLU A 192 10.18 18.41 -4.79
CA GLU A 192 10.65 19.42 -5.73
C GLU A 192 9.61 20.54 -5.95
N GLY A 193 8.36 20.32 -5.54
CA GLY A 193 7.26 21.29 -5.64
C GLY A 193 6.87 21.65 -7.07
N LYS A 194 7.07 20.75 -8.03
CA LYS A 194 6.60 20.97 -9.40
C LYS A 194 5.08 20.91 -9.44
N THR A 195 4.48 21.74 -10.27
CA THR A 195 3.02 21.71 -10.53
C THR A 195 2.72 20.82 -11.72
N GLY A 196 1.65 20.01 -11.63
CA GLY A 196 1.15 19.16 -12.69
C GLY A 196 0.08 19.82 -13.54
#